data_6e806706a0f5a46bb672329df8a6ba56
#
_entry.id   6e806706a0f5a46bb672329df8a6ba56
#
_cell.length_a   1.000
_cell.length_b   1.000
_cell.length_c   1.000
_cell.angle_alpha   90.00
_cell.angle_beta   90.00
_cell.angle_gamma   90.00
#
_symmetry.space_group_name_H-M   'P 1'
#
loop_
_entity.id
_entity.type
_entity.pdbx_description
1 polymer ?
#
loop_
_entity_poly.entity_id
_entity_poly.type
_entity_poly.pdbx_seq_one_letter_code
_entity_poly.pdbx_strand_id
1 'polypeptide(L)'
;MSKLSTLGVTFGYGVETTAGTKPAKFKQLPECESIGGITLETEQIDVSSLEDYVTQYVAGRQDTGGTWEVTFHMDPDVSVPNIQELYESAATAKTSGLSVWFQVMFPDMDDAFFVVAETGREIPLPEIAGNEAAIMSITLIISSYKGLDTKVAWSEE
;
A
#
# COMPACT_ATOMS: atom_id res chain seq x y z
N MET A 1 -0.96 -24.04 -16.16
CA MET A 1 -0.54 -22.89 -15.35
C MET A 1 -1.40 -21.67 -15.66
N SER A 2 -1.96 -21.06 -14.65
CA SER A 2 -2.84 -19.90 -14.80
C SER A 2 -2.10 -18.60 -14.57
N LYS A 3 -2.40 -17.61 -15.41
CA LYS A 3 -1.93 -16.25 -15.17
C LYS A 3 -3.03 -15.48 -14.46
N LEU A 4 -2.64 -14.58 -13.56
CA LEU A 4 -3.60 -13.80 -12.81
C LEU A 4 -4.12 -12.64 -13.64
N SER A 5 -5.41 -12.37 -13.49
CA SER A 5 -6.04 -11.18 -14.03
C SER A 5 -6.11 -10.12 -12.95
N THR A 6 -6.18 -8.85 -13.35
CA THR A 6 -6.42 -7.76 -12.40
C THR A 6 -7.90 -7.64 -12.02
N LEU A 7 -8.76 -8.44 -12.63
CA LEU A 7 -10.17 -8.48 -12.25
C LEU A 7 -10.33 -9.07 -10.86
N GLY A 8 -11.09 -8.39 -10.02
CA GLY A 8 -11.36 -8.88 -8.67
C GLY A 8 -10.29 -8.56 -7.64
N VAL A 9 -9.27 -7.79 -8.01
CA VAL A 9 -8.28 -7.32 -7.05
C VAL A 9 -8.94 -6.33 -6.09
N THR A 10 -8.74 -6.55 -4.80
CA THR A 10 -9.33 -5.70 -3.77
C THR A 10 -8.23 -5.05 -2.93
N PHE A 11 -8.55 -3.90 -2.37
CA PHE A 11 -7.62 -3.10 -1.60
C PHE A 11 -8.30 -2.62 -0.33
N GLY A 12 -7.56 -2.59 0.75
CA GLY A 12 -8.09 -2.10 2.01
C GLY A 12 -7.01 -1.88 3.04
N TYR A 13 -7.43 -1.46 4.21
CA TYR A 13 -6.52 -1.10 5.29
C TYR A 13 -6.96 -1.70 6.62
N GLY A 14 -5.99 -1.82 7.53
CA GLY A 14 -6.25 -2.20 8.90
C GLY A 14 -5.33 -1.42 9.83
N VAL A 15 -5.83 -1.10 11.01
CA VAL A 15 -5.04 -0.37 12.01
C VAL A 15 -4.51 -1.36 13.05
N GLU A 16 -3.25 -1.23 13.41
CA GLU A 16 -2.64 -2.08 14.42
C GLU A 16 -3.37 -1.94 15.76
N THR A 17 -3.56 -3.06 16.45
CA THR A 17 -4.03 -3.03 17.83
C THR A 17 -2.85 -3.05 18.79
N THR A 18 -1.73 -3.61 18.34
CA THR A 18 -0.48 -3.61 19.09
C THR A 18 0.62 -3.15 18.13
N ALA A 19 1.42 -2.19 18.53
CA ALA A 19 2.45 -1.62 17.68
C ALA A 19 3.38 -2.71 17.12
N GLY A 20 3.60 -2.67 15.79
CA GLY A 20 4.47 -3.62 15.12
C GLY A 20 3.85 -4.96 14.78
N THR A 21 2.58 -5.18 15.12
CA THR A 21 1.89 -6.44 14.91
C THR A 21 0.86 -6.30 13.79
N LYS A 22 0.82 -7.29 12.88
CA LYS A 22 -0.15 -7.31 11.79
C LYS A 22 -1.57 -7.24 12.35
N PRO A 23 -2.42 -6.34 11.82
CA PRO A 23 -3.81 -6.25 12.26
C PRO A 23 -4.59 -7.54 11.98
N ALA A 24 -5.53 -7.84 12.86
CA ALA A 24 -6.42 -8.99 12.68
C ALA A 24 -7.63 -8.68 11.78
N LYS A 25 -7.93 -7.40 11.61
CA LYS A 25 -9.10 -6.97 10.82
C LYS A 25 -8.67 -5.93 9.78
N PHE A 26 -9.16 -6.10 8.57
CA PHE A 26 -8.94 -5.18 7.47
C PHE A 26 -10.27 -4.77 6.87
N LYS A 27 -10.41 -3.51 6.56
CA LYS A 27 -11.61 -2.96 5.93
C LYS A 27 -11.33 -2.70 4.46
N GLN A 28 -12.18 -3.19 3.57
CA GLN A 28 -12.04 -2.97 2.14
C GLN A 28 -12.36 -1.53 1.78
N LEU A 29 -11.54 -0.97 0.89
CA LEU A 29 -11.80 0.33 0.27
C LEU A 29 -12.32 0.07 -1.14
N PRO A 30 -13.63 0.21 -1.38
CA PRO A 30 -14.20 -0.07 -2.70
C PRO A 30 -13.93 1.04 -3.70
N GLU A 31 -14.29 0.78 -4.95
CA GLU A 31 -14.15 1.74 -6.06
C GLU A 31 -12.70 2.07 -6.41
N CYS A 32 -11.78 1.16 -6.14
CA CYS A 32 -10.38 1.32 -6.50
C CYS A 32 -10.22 1.20 -8.02
N GLU A 33 -9.67 2.24 -8.65
CA GLU A 33 -9.43 2.23 -10.09
C GLU A 33 -8.06 1.64 -10.41
N SER A 34 -7.03 2.08 -9.68
CA SER A 34 -5.68 1.58 -9.91
C SER A 34 -4.85 1.64 -8.63
N ILE A 35 -3.88 0.77 -8.56
CA ILE A 35 -2.95 0.69 -7.44
C ILE A 35 -1.55 0.79 -8.04
N GLY A 36 -0.79 1.77 -7.57
CA GLY A 36 0.58 1.96 -8.02
C GLY A 36 1.46 0.80 -7.61
N GLY A 37 2.42 0.45 -8.44
CA GLY A 37 3.39 -0.58 -8.11
C GLY A 37 4.43 -0.09 -7.13
N ILE A 38 4.99 -1.02 -6.37
CA ILE A 38 6.11 -0.76 -5.48
C ILE A 38 7.30 -1.54 -6.03
N THR A 39 8.34 -0.82 -6.40
CA THR A 39 9.57 -1.41 -6.93
C THR A 39 10.62 -1.38 -5.84
N LEU A 40 11.30 -2.51 -5.66
CA LEU A 40 12.36 -2.61 -4.67
C LEU A 40 13.71 -2.48 -5.38
N GLU A 41 14.43 -1.42 -5.09
CA GLU A 41 15.78 -1.24 -5.58
C GLU A 41 16.75 -1.66 -4.50
N THR A 42 17.68 -2.56 -4.85
CA THR A 42 18.67 -3.07 -3.92
C THR A 42 19.97 -2.31 -4.10
N GLU A 43 20.47 -1.75 -3.01
CA GLU A 43 21.76 -1.08 -3.02
C GLU A 43 22.85 -2.14 -3.22
N GLN A 44 23.82 -1.82 -4.08
CA GLN A 44 24.98 -2.67 -4.32
C GLN A 44 26.17 -2.11 -3.57
N ILE A 45 26.81 -2.93 -2.78
CA ILE A 45 27.98 -2.52 -2.02
C ILE A 45 29.20 -3.20 -2.64
N ASP A 46 30.17 -2.40 -3.09
CA ASP A 46 31.40 -2.91 -3.68
C ASP A 46 32.30 -3.45 -2.58
N VAL A 47 32.57 -4.74 -2.64
CA VAL A 47 33.43 -5.43 -1.68
C VAL A 47 34.68 -6.00 -2.35
N SER A 48 35.00 -5.51 -3.57
CA SER A 48 36.17 -5.98 -4.31
C SER A 48 37.47 -5.64 -3.59
N SER A 49 38.43 -6.55 -3.67
CA SER A 49 39.79 -6.28 -3.22
C SER A 49 40.66 -5.89 -4.41
N LEU A 50 41.84 -5.38 -4.13
CA LEU A 50 42.79 -4.99 -5.19
C LEU A 50 43.25 -6.17 -6.03
N GLU A 51 43.10 -7.38 -5.51
CA GLU A 51 43.48 -8.60 -6.20
C GLU A 51 42.41 -9.12 -7.15
N ASP A 52 41.18 -8.57 -7.08
CA ASP A 52 40.07 -9.03 -7.90
C ASP A 52 40.16 -8.45 -9.31
N TYR A 53 40.07 -9.30 -10.31
CA TYR A 53 40.00 -8.88 -11.70
C TYR A 53 38.59 -8.50 -12.10
N VAL A 54 37.58 -8.95 -11.36
CA VAL A 54 36.19 -8.65 -11.60
C VAL A 54 35.60 -8.01 -10.33
N THR A 55 34.89 -6.89 -10.50
CA THR A 55 34.26 -6.19 -9.38
C THR A 55 33.23 -7.08 -8.73
N GLN A 56 33.26 -7.14 -7.41
CA GLN A 56 32.33 -7.94 -6.64
C GLN A 56 31.43 -7.06 -5.78
N TYR A 57 30.15 -7.45 -5.69
CA TYR A 57 29.15 -6.66 -4.99
C TYR A 57 28.39 -7.56 -4.00
N VAL A 58 27.94 -6.97 -2.91
CA VAL A 58 26.94 -7.60 -2.03
C VAL A 58 25.71 -6.73 -2.01
N ALA A 59 24.57 -7.35 -1.77
CA ALA A 59 23.31 -6.63 -1.66
C ALA A 59 23.26 -5.86 -0.35
N GLY A 60 22.88 -4.59 -0.44
CA GLY A 60 22.67 -3.76 0.72
C GLY A 60 21.18 -3.57 1.00
N ARG A 61 20.82 -2.37 1.36
CA ARG A 61 19.46 -2.00 1.72
C ARG A 61 18.56 -1.95 0.49
N GLN A 62 17.31 -2.36 0.64
CA GLN A 62 16.31 -2.21 -0.42
C GLN A 62 15.53 -0.91 -0.22
N ASP A 63 15.24 -0.23 -1.32
CA ASP A 63 14.53 1.04 -1.31
C ASP A 63 13.23 0.89 -2.09
N THR A 64 12.11 1.29 -1.48
CA THR A 64 10.78 1.24 -2.09
C THR A 64 10.44 2.50 -2.88
N GLY A 65 11.28 3.52 -2.81
CA GLY A 65 11.00 4.82 -3.40
C GLY A 65 10.21 5.76 -2.48
N GLY A 66 9.73 5.26 -1.37
CA GLY A 66 9.12 6.06 -0.31
C GLY A 66 7.66 6.45 -0.49
N THR A 67 7.13 6.45 -1.71
CA THR A 67 5.74 6.85 -1.97
C THR A 67 4.98 5.78 -2.74
N TRP A 68 3.67 5.76 -2.51
CA TRP A 68 2.78 4.77 -3.14
C TRP A 68 1.46 5.45 -3.44
N GLU A 69 1.06 5.43 -4.70
CA GLU A 69 -0.17 6.09 -5.14
C GLU A 69 -1.26 5.08 -5.43
N VAL A 70 -2.45 5.33 -4.92
CA VAL A 70 -3.63 4.51 -5.17
C VAL A 70 -4.75 5.46 -5.62
N THR A 71 -5.44 5.09 -6.70
CA THR A 71 -6.47 5.92 -7.31
C THR A 71 -7.84 5.26 -7.18
N PHE A 72 -8.83 6.04 -6.82
CA PHE A 72 -10.21 5.59 -6.65
C PHE A 72 -11.14 6.42 -7.52
N HIS A 73 -12.27 5.82 -7.94
CA HIS A 73 -13.37 6.59 -8.51
C HIS A 73 -14.05 7.37 -7.40
N MET A 74 -14.39 8.61 -7.64
CA MET A 74 -15.11 9.41 -6.66
C MET A 74 -16.59 9.04 -6.65
N ASP A 75 -17.02 8.49 -5.53
CA ASP A 75 -18.41 8.16 -5.28
C ASP A 75 -18.79 8.76 -3.93
N PRO A 76 -19.68 9.76 -3.89
CA PRO A 76 -19.99 10.44 -2.64
C PRO A 76 -20.63 9.54 -1.59
N ASP A 77 -21.16 8.40 -2.00
CA ASP A 77 -21.81 7.48 -1.09
C ASP A 77 -20.91 6.30 -0.65
N VAL A 78 -19.86 6.03 -1.39
CA VAL A 78 -19.02 4.84 -1.16
C VAL A 78 -17.55 5.22 -0.97
N SER A 79 -16.85 5.68 -2.01
CA SER A 79 -15.41 5.87 -1.90
C SER A 79 -15.03 7.06 -1.02
N VAL A 80 -15.73 8.18 -1.18
CA VAL A 80 -15.38 9.38 -0.42
C VAL A 80 -15.51 9.17 1.09
N PRO A 81 -16.64 8.64 1.61
CA PRO A 81 -16.76 8.39 3.05
C PRO A 81 -15.71 7.39 3.56
N ASN A 82 -15.40 6.36 2.80
CA ASN A 82 -14.42 5.35 3.22
C ASN A 82 -13.01 5.92 3.28
N ILE A 83 -12.65 6.81 2.36
CA ILE A 83 -11.34 7.44 2.38
C ILE A 83 -11.25 8.46 3.52
N GLN A 84 -12.34 9.19 3.79
CA GLN A 84 -12.39 10.08 4.96
C GLN A 84 -12.16 9.29 6.25
N GLU A 85 -12.80 8.14 6.38
CA GLU A 85 -12.62 7.27 7.54
C GLU A 85 -11.19 6.75 7.64
N LEU A 86 -10.57 6.41 6.51
CA LEU A 86 -9.16 6.02 6.49
C LEU A 86 -8.27 7.12 7.05
N TYR A 87 -8.45 8.35 6.62
CA TYR A 87 -7.64 9.47 7.09
C TYR A 87 -7.85 9.74 8.58
N GLU A 88 -9.08 9.63 9.06
CA GLU A 88 -9.38 9.78 10.48
C GLU A 88 -8.76 8.67 11.30
N SER A 89 -8.87 7.43 10.84
CA SER A 89 -8.29 6.27 11.53
C SER A 89 -6.77 6.36 11.57
N ALA A 90 -6.16 6.81 10.48
CA ALA A 90 -4.71 6.97 10.40
C ALA A 90 -4.22 8.05 11.36
N ALA A 91 -4.94 9.17 11.47
CA ALA A 91 -4.58 10.23 12.41
C ALA A 91 -4.68 9.75 13.86
N THR A 92 -5.72 9.00 14.18
CA THR A 92 -5.91 8.44 15.52
C THR A 92 -4.82 7.42 15.84
N ALA A 93 -4.49 6.57 14.89
CA ALA A 93 -3.44 5.56 15.05
C ALA A 93 -2.09 6.22 15.31
N LYS A 94 -1.77 7.26 14.55
CA LYS A 94 -0.50 7.98 14.71
C LYS A 94 -0.38 8.59 16.11
N THR A 95 -1.48 9.13 16.63
CA THR A 95 -1.52 9.69 17.98
C THR A 95 -1.25 8.61 19.03
N SER A 96 -1.70 7.39 18.77
CA SER A 96 -1.53 6.25 19.68
C SER A 96 -0.23 5.47 19.46
N GLY A 97 0.60 5.89 18.50
CA GLY A 97 1.84 5.20 18.18
C GLY A 97 1.64 3.91 17.37
N LEU A 98 0.48 3.76 16.74
CA LEU A 98 0.16 2.60 15.93
C LEU A 98 0.30 2.93 14.45
N SER A 99 0.53 1.91 13.64
CA SER A 99 0.66 2.06 12.20
C SER A 99 -0.56 1.53 11.47
N VAL A 100 -0.74 1.96 10.24
CA VAL A 100 -1.81 1.49 9.38
C VAL A 100 -1.21 0.55 8.35
N TRP A 101 -1.79 -0.62 8.20
CA TRP A 101 -1.38 -1.62 7.22
C TRP A 101 -2.35 -1.61 6.06
N PHE A 102 -1.83 -1.79 4.87
CA PHE A 102 -2.65 -1.89 3.66
C PHE A 102 -2.50 -3.28 3.06
N GLN A 103 -3.60 -3.82 2.58
CA GLN A 103 -3.62 -5.14 1.97
C GLN A 103 -4.12 -5.04 0.53
N VAL A 104 -3.37 -5.65 -0.39
CA VAL A 104 -3.80 -5.83 -1.78
C VAL A 104 -4.03 -7.32 -1.97
N MET A 105 -5.27 -7.69 -2.22
CA MET A 105 -5.68 -9.08 -2.31
C MET A 105 -6.06 -9.45 -3.74
N PHE A 106 -5.46 -10.52 -4.26
CA PHE A 106 -5.81 -11.09 -5.55
C PHE A 106 -6.76 -12.26 -5.34
N PRO A 107 -7.80 -12.39 -6.16
CA PRO A 107 -8.83 -13.41 -5.90
C PRO A 107 -8.33 -14.85 -6.00
N ASP A 108 -7.29 -15.10 -6.79
CA ASP A 108 -6.79 -16.45 -7.03
C ASP A 108 -5.52 -16.78 -6.24
N MET A 109 -5.15 -15.94 -5.29
CA MET A 109 -3.98 -16.16 -4.45
C MET A 109 -4.37 -16.39 -3.01
N ASP A 110 -3.63 -17.28 -2.34
CA ASP A 110 -3.82 -17.51 -0.90
C ASP A 110 -3.15 -16.44 -0.05
N ASP A 111 -2.14 -15.80 -0.59
CA ASP A 111 -1.42 -14.72 0.08
C ASP A 111 -1.83 -13.37 -0.51
N ALA A 112 -1.64 -12.33 0.27
CA ALA A 112 -1.88 -10.96 -0.16
C ALA A 112 -0.62 -10.12 0.09
N PHE A 113 -0.52 -9.00 -0.60
CA PHE A 113 0.57 -8.06 -0.36
C PHE A 113 0.21 -7.13 0.79
N PHE A 114 1.15 -6.92 1.68
CA PHE A 114 0.98 -6.04 2.83
C PHE A 114 2.02 -4.94 2.81
N VAL A 115 1.57 -3.72 3.07
CA VAL A 115 2.42 -2.54 3.12
C VAL A 115 2.04 -1.72 4.35
N VAL A 116 3.02 -1.30 5.11
CA VAL A 116 2.80 -0.35 6.22
C VAL A 116 3.10 1.04 5.68
N ALA A 117 2.12 1.90 5.71
CA ALA A 117 2.24 3.23 5.13
C ALA A 117 1.47 4.27 5.93
N GLU A 118 1.80 5.53 5.71
CA GLU A 118 1.13 6.65 6.36
C GLU A 118 0.42 7.51 5.32
N THR A 119 -0.75 8.01 5.67
CA THR A 119 -1.46 8.98 4.85
C THR A 119 -0.94 10.38 5.17
N GLY A 120 -1.20 11.34 4.28
CA GLY A 120 -1.02 12.74 4.62
C GLY A 120 -2.07 13.18 5.63
N ARG A 121 -2.00 14.44 6.04
CA ARG A 121 -2.96 14.97 7.01
C ARG A 121 -4.33 15.20 6.41
N GLU A 122 -4.36 15.56 5.14
CA GLU A 122 -5.60 15.90 4.44
C GLU A 122 -5.71 15.19 3.11
N ILE A 123 -6.95 14.96 2.69
CA ILE A 123 -7.22 14.31 1.41
C ILE A 123 -6.88 15.29 0.28
N PRO A 124 -6.04 14.90 -0.67
CA PRO A 124 -5.69 15.78 -1.78
C PRO A 124 -6.85 16.01 -2.74
N LEU A 125 -6.89 17.18 -3.35
CA LEU A 125 -7.84 17.46 -4.40
C LEU A 125 -7.32 16.89 -5.70
N PRO A 126 -8.08 16.00 -6.36
CA PRO A 126 -7.63 15.45 -7.63
C PRO A 126 -7.73 16.45 -8.77
N GLU A 127 -7.03 16.17 -9.85
CA GLU A 127 -7.18 16.94 -11.07
C GLU A 127 -8.57 16.71 -11.65
N ILE A 128 -9.23 17.78 -12.02
CA ILE A 128 -10.59 17.70 -12.57
C ILE A 128 -10.55 18.15 -14.03
N ALA A 129 -10.87 17.24 -14.93
CA ALA A 129 -10.93 17.50 -16.35
C ALA A 129 -12.37 17.34 -16.85
N GLY A 130 -12.72 18.06 -17.89
CA GLY A 130 -14.07 17.97 -18.46
C GLY A 130 -14.31 16.63 -19.15
N ASN A 131 -15.54 16.17 -19.11
CA ASN A 131 -15.99 14.95 -19.79
C ASN A 131 -15.32 13.66 -19.32
N GLU A 132 -14.80 13.64 -18.11
CA GLU A 132 -14.19 12.44 -17.54
C GLU A 132 -14.84 12.11 -16.21
N ALA A 133 -14.85 10.82 -15.86
CA ALA A 133 -15.29 10.40 -14.54
C ALA A 133 -14.35 10.98 -13.50
N ALA A 134 -14.89 11.46 -12.40
CA ALA A 134 -14.07 12.01 -11.32
C ALA A 134 -13.32 10.90 -10.61
N ILE A 135 -12.02 11.12 -10.40
CA ILE A 135 -11.16 10.19 -9.67
C ILE A 135 -10.48 10.93 -8.54
N MET A 136 -10.05 10.19 -7.52
CA MET A 136 -9.24 10.76 -6.47
C MET A 136 -8.05 9.83 -6.21
N SER A 137 -6.88 10.43 -6.09
CA SER A 137 -5.66 9.68 -5.81
C SER A 137 -5.17 10.01 -4.43
N ILE A 138 -4.78 8.99 -3.69
CA ILE A 138 -4.12 9.19 -2.40
C ILE A 138 -2.66 8.76 -2.54
N THR A 139 -1.78 9.56 -1.98
CA THR A 139 -0.35 9.24 -1.95
C THR A 139 0.02 8.85 -0.54
N LEU A 140 0.54 7.66 -0.40
CA LEU A 140 0.93 7.10 0.88
C LEU A 140 2.44 7.11 0.99
N ILE A 141 2.93 7.34 2.21
CA ILE A 141 4.36 7.29 2.49
C ILE A 141 4.66 5.93 3.07
N ILE A 142 5.48 5.15 2.38
CA ILE A 142 5.76 3.77 2.77
C ILE A 142 6.71 3.76 3.96
N SER A 143 6.24 3.21 5.08
CA SER A 143 7.06 3.02 6.28
C SER A 143 7.79 1.69 6.23
N SER A 144 7.11 0.64 5.76
CA SER A 144 7.70 -0.69 5.67
C SER A 144 6.93 -1.52 4.66
N TYR A 145 7.65 -2.17 3.76
CA TYR A 145 7.04 -3.09 2.80
C TYR A 145 7.16 -4.51 3.34
N LYS A 146 6.03 -5.15 3.60
CA LYS A 146 5.99 -6.48 4.19
C LYS A 146 5.94 -7.61 3.16
N GLY A 147 5.56 -7.30 1.93
CA GLY A 147 5.48 -8.29 0.87
C GLY A 147 4.32 -9.25 1.04
N LEU A 148 4.51 -10.48 0.61
CA LEU A 148 3.46 -11.50 0.64
C LEU A 148 3.35 -12.14 2.01
N ASP A 149 2.11 -12.29 2.48
CA ASP A 149 1.79 -12.97 3.73
C ASP A 149 0.37 -13.52 3.60
N THR A 150 -0.04 -14.34 4.56
CA THR A 150 -1.37 -14.92 4.56
C THR A 150 -2.44 -13.83 4.50
N LYS A 151 -3.34 -13.92 3.54
CA LYS A 151 -4.41 -12.92 3.39
C LYS A 151 -5.36 -12.93 4.57
N VAL A 152 -5.90 -11.76 4.87
CA VAL A 152 -6.89 -11.58 5.92
C VAL A 152 -8.20 -11.18 5.25
N ALA A 153 -9.28 -11.90 5.53
CA ALA A 153 -10.58 -11.59 4.95
C ALA A 153 -11.03 -10.19 5.34
N TRP A 154 -11.74 -9.52 4.44
CA TRP A 154 -12.25 -8.19 4.72
C TRP A 154 -13.32 -8.24 5.82
N SER A 155 -13.26 -7.30 6.74
CA SER A 155 -14.31 -7.17 7.75
C SER A 155 -15.53 -6.51 7.10
N GLU A 156 -16.70 -6.75 7.66
CA GLU A 156 -17.95 -6.21 7.11
C GLU A 156 -18.24 -4.77 7.54
N GLU A 157 -17.40 -4.17 8.33
CA GLU A 157 -17.58 -2.79 8.78
C GLU A 157 -16.56 -1.85 8.25
#